data_379476e3a7376d7f24a7596cc0e5a795
#
_entry.id   379476e3a7376d7f24a7596cc0e5a795
#
_cell.length_a   1.000
_cell.length_b   1.000
_cell.length_c   1.000
_cell.angle_alpha   90.00
_cell.angle_beta   90.00
_cell.angle_gamma   90.00
#
_symmetry.space_group_name_H-M   'P 1'
#
loop_
_entity.id
_entity.type
_entity.pdbx_description
1 polymer ?
#
loop_
_entity_poly.entity_id
_entity_poly.type
_entity_poly.pdbx_seq_one_letter_code
_entity_poly.pdbx_strand_id
1 'polypeptide(L)'
;MFLPQVVKSARVMKQAVAHLIPFVEAEKAATGGGPKGRMVIATVKGDVHDIGKNIVGVVLQCNNFEVIDLGVMVPYAKILETAKEMKADMIGLSGLITPSLEEMAMVAEEMQRQEFTVPLLIGGATTSKVHTAVKIAPNYQGPVVHVIDASRAVGVAQNLMSTDKRADFVAAIATEYTEIKTRFDAGEDEGRLLSIEDARANGAKIDWADYTPTVPTFTGIRAFNDYDLAELAAKIDWSPFFQTWELKGTYPAILEDAKFGEAARGLWKDAEKMLQQIIDGHWLTARGVFGLWPANAVGDDVELYADEARTKVTDTVHFLRQQMKKTRGPNLSLADYVAPKDSGVADYMGGFAVTTGYGCNERAKEFEAAHDDYQSILLKALADRLAEAFAERMHERVRQEFWGYAADEKLSHTDLITEKYQGIRPAPGYPACPDHSEKPALFSLLAAHQNTGMELTEGFAMTPAASVSGYYIGHPEARYFGMSKLAKDQVEDYARRKGVDLAQAEKWLAPNLGYQRGR
;
A
#
# COMPACT_ATOMS: atom_id res chain seq x y z
N MET A 1 -15.12 3.97 23.23
CA MET A 1 -15.79 4.17 21.94
C MET A 1 -14.77 3.81 20.88
N PHE A 2 -15.10 2.96 19.92
CA PHE A 2 -14.20 2.52 18.85
C PHE A 2 -14.41 3.37 17.59
N LEU A 3 -13.42 3.36 16.70
CA LEU A 3 -13.39 4.21 15.51
C LEU A 3 -14.68 4.17 14.67
N PRO A 4 -15.29 2.99 14.36
CA PRO A 4 -16.55 2.96 13.62
C PRO A 4 -17.68 3.73 14.31
N GLN A 5 -17.76 3.64 15.63
CA GLN A 5 -18.77 4.36 16.42
C GLN A 5 -18.52 5.87 16.43
N VAL A 6 -17.24 6.29 16.47
CA VAL A 6 -16.86 7.72 16.40
C VAL A 6 -17.27 8.30 15.07
N VAL A 7 -16.93 7.63 13.93
CA VAL A 7 -17.24 8.11 12.59
C VAL A 7 -18.77 8.13 12.33
N LYS A 8 -19.50 7.11 12.84
CA LYS A 8 -20.98 7.10 12.79
C LYS A 8 -21.59 8.27 13.56
N SER A 9 -21.08 8.53 14.75
CA SER A 9 -21.57 9.66 15.58
C SER A 9 -21.25 11.01 14.93
N ALA A 10 -20.05 11.12 14.31
CA ALA A 10 -19.64 12.28 13.54
C ALA A 10 -20.63 12.60 12.40
N ARG A 11 -21.05 11.58 11.65
CA ARG A 11 -22.06 11.72 10.59
C ARG A 11 -23.35 12.33 11.14
N VAL A 12 -23.89 11.75 12.21
CA VAL A 12 -25.13 12.24 12.83
C VAL A 12 -24.97 13.69 13.30
N MET A 13 -23.84 14.02 13.94
CA MET A 13 -23.54 15.38 14.34
C MET A 13 -23.45 16.34 13.15
N LYS A 14 -22.71 15.98 12.10
CA LYS A 14 -22.58 16.82 10.90
C LYS A 14 -23.93 17.09 10.25
N GLN A 15 -24.77 16.06 10.09
CA GLN A 15 -26.11 16.20 9.53
C GLN A 15 -27.03 17.06 10.41
N ALA A 16 -27.00 16.87 11.72
CA ALA A 16 -27.79 17.68 12.66
C ALA A 16 -27.33 19.14 12.71
N VAL A 17 -26.02 19.36 12.67
CA VAL A 17 -25.42 20.70 12.77
C VAL A 17 -25.42 21.43 11.42
N ALA A 18 -25.42 20.72 10.29
CA ALA A 18 -25.41 21.33 8.94
C ALA A 18 -26.49 22.43 8.78
N HIS A 19 -27.68 22.21 9.35
CA HIS A 19 -28.75 23.21 9.36
C HIS A 19 -28.45 24.41 10.29
N LEU A 20 -27.63 24.22 11.31
CA LEU A 20 -27.28 25.23 12.29
C LEU A 20 -26.00 26.01 11.95
N ILE A 21 -25.20 25.52 11.01
CA ILE A 21 -23.89 26.12 10.65
C ILE A 21 -24.00 27.62 10.37
N PRO A 22 -24.96 28.14 9.57
CA PRO A 22 -25.06 29.58 9.30
C PRO A 22 -25.28 30.41 10.57
N PHE A 23 -26.04 29.88 11.55
CA PHE A 23 -26.33 30.56 12.81
C PHE A 23 -25.13 30.48 13.76
N VAL A 24 -24.45 29.34 13.82
CA VAL A 24 -23.26 29.14 14.64
C VAL A 24 -22.08 29.99 14.12
N GLU A 25 -21.94 30.15 12.80
CA GLU A 25 -20.92 31.02 12.21
C GLU A 25 -21.17 32.50 12.51
N ALA A 26 -22.44 32.92 12.45
CA ALA A 26 -22.82 34.28 12.84
C ALA A 26 -22.55 34.55 14.32
N GLU A 27 -22.83 33.61 15.23
CA GLU A 27 -22.57 33.71 16.65
C GLU A 27 -21.07 33.65 16.99
N LYS A 28 -20.29 32.78 16.30
CA LYS A 28 -18.82 32.72 16.43
C LYS A 28 -18.15 34.02 16.00
N ALA A 29 -18.64 34.65 14.94
CA ALA A 29 -18.15 35.95 14.50
C ALA A 29 -18.40 37.04 15.58
N ALA A 30 -19.48 36.91 16.37
CA ALA A 30 -19.83 37.83 17.43
C ALA A 30 -19.11 37.56 18.77
N THR A 31 -18.78 36.28 19.06
CA THR A 31 -18.27 35.87 20.40
C THR A 31 -16.77 35.51 20.40
N GLY A 32 -16.09 35.47 19.25
CA GLY A 32 -14.66 35.18 19.16
C GLY A 32 -14.27 33.70 19.36
N GLY A 33 -15.23 32.78 19.37
CA GLY A 33 -14.98 31.33 19.50
C GLY A 33 -14.49 30.74 18.16
N GLY A 34 -13.25 30.25 18.12
CA GLY A 34 -12.67 29.59 16.94
C GLY A 34 -12.45 28.08 17.11
N PRO A 35 -12.00 27.38 16.06
CA PRO A 35 -11.54 26.00 16.17
C PRO A 35 -10.30 25.94 17.09
N LYS A 36 -10.04 24.76 17.65
CA LYS A 36 -8.83 24.51 18.46
C LYS A 36 -7.53 24.63 17.67
N GLY A 37 -7.61 24.54 16.37
CA GLY A 37 -6.51 24.68 15.43
C GLY A 37 -6.97 24.31 14.02
N ARG A 38 -6.23 24.75 13.02
CA ARG A 38 -6.48 24.51 11.61
C ARG A 38 -5.41 23.60 11.03
N MET A 39 -5.82 22.53 10.35
CA MET A 39 -4.93 21.57 9.73
C MET A 39 -5.19 21.47 8.22
N VAL A 40 -4.16 21.63 7.43
CA VAL A 40 -4.17 21.21 6.02
C VAL A 40 -3.70 19.77 5.94
N ILE A 41 -4.49 18.90 5.30
CA ILE A 41 -4.17 17.48 5.16
C ILE A 41 -4.22 17.06 3.69
N ALA A 42 -3.29 16.21 3.27
CA ALA A 42 -3.21 15.72 1.89
C ALA A 42 -2.60 14.33 1.81
N THR A 43 -3.01 13.53 0.83
CA THR A 43 -2.19 12.43 0.33
C THR A 43 -1.20 12.99 -0.68
N VAL A 44 0.09 12.69 -0.47
CA VAL A 44 1.19 13.30 -1.24
C VAL A 44 1.13 12.93 -2.72
N LYS A 45 1.87 13.69 -3.53
CA LYS A 45 1.99 13.52 -4.97
C LYS A 45 2.27 12.07 -5.35
N GLY A 46 1.58 11.58 -6.39
CA GLY A 46 1.75 10.23 -6.91
C GLY A 46 1.04 9.12 -6.14
N ASP A 47 0.39 9.42 -5.01
CA ASP A 47 -0.34 8.44 -4.18
C ASP A 47 -1.85 8.74 -4.18
N VAL A 48 -2.67 7.69 -4.29
CA VAL A 48 -4.14 7.77 -4.45
C VAL A 48 -4.93 7.27 -3.24
N HIS A 49 -4.24 6.78 -2.21
CA HIS A 49 -4.86 6.14 -1.05
C HIS A 49 -5.30 7.18 -0.03
N ASP A 50 -6.60 7.26 0.25
CA ASP A 50 -7.18 8.31 1.10
C ASP A 50 -7.98 7.82 2.30
N ILE A 51 -8.27 6.53 2.45
CA ILE A 51 -9.12 6.01 3.53
C ILE A 51 -8.61 6.44 4.91
N GLY A 52 -7.34 6.19 5.22
CA GLY A 52 -6.74 6.57 6.49
C GLY A 52 -6.74 8.08 6.74
N LYS A 53 -6.43 8.86 5.70
CA LYS A 53 -6.48 10.33 5.75
C LYS A 53 -7.88 10.85 6.04
N ASN A 54 -8.88 10.30 5.37
CA ASN A 54 -10.28 10.70 5.55
C ASN A 54 -10.77 10.39 6.96
N ILE A 55 -10.40 9.23 7.50
CA ILE A 55 -10.69 8.88 8.90
C ILE A 55 -10.07 9.90 9.87
N VAL A 56 -8.79 10.24 9.69
CA VAL A 56 -8.09 11.25 10.50
C VAL A 56 -8.81 12.60 10.43
N GLY A 57 -9.19 13.04 9.23
CA GLY A 57 -9.94 14.26 9.01
C GLY A 57 -11.25 14.30 9.80
N VAL A 58 -12.06 13.24 9.72
CA VAL A 58 -13.32 13.13 10.45
C VAL A 58 -13.10 13.16 11.96
N VAL A 59 -12.14 12.40 12.47
CA VAL A 59 -11.87 12.34 13.92
C VAL A 59 -11.38 13.68 14.46
N LEU A 60 -10.55 14.41 13.73
CA LEU A 60 -10.11 15.76 14.11
C LEU A 60 -11.26 16.78 14.10
N GLN A 61 -12.11 16.75 13.06
CA GLN A 61 -13.29 17.62 12.97
C GLN A 61 -14.24 17.39 14.16
N CYS A 62 -14.45 16.15 14.59
CA CYS A 62 -15.22 15.81 15.79
C CYS A 62 -14.63 16.38 17.09
N ASN A 63 -13.35 16.70 17.10
CA ASN A 63 -12.63 17.26 18.23
C ASN A 63 -12.42 18.78 18.13
N ASN A 64 -13.22 19.46 17.30
CA ASN A 64 -13.22 20.90 17.06
C ASN A 64 -11.93 21.43 16.42
N PHE A 65 -11.30 20.64 15.52
CA PHE A 65 -10.29 21.14 14.59
C PHE A 65 -10.93 21.48 13.24
N GLU A 66 -10.47 22.53 12.61
CA GLU A 66 -10.80 22.82 11.20
C GLU A 66 -9.84 22.03 10.33
N VAL A 67 -10.37 21.16 9.46
CA VAL A 67 -9.57 20.32 8.55
C VAL A 67 -9.84 20.74 7.12
N ILE A 68 -8.78 21.16 6.43
CA ILE A 68 -8.78 21.50 5.01
C ILE A 68 -8.15 20.32 4.28
N ASP A 69 -8.99 19.47 3.70
CA ASP A 69 -8.57 18.28 2.95
C ASP A 69 -8.34 18.62 1.48
N LEU A 70 -7.12 18.45 1.01
CA LEU A 70 -6.73 18.71 -0.38
C LEU A 70 -6.91 17.49 -1.30
N GLY A 71 -7.31 16.33 -0.76
CA GLY A 71 -7.50 15.10 -1.53
C GLY A 71 -6.21 14.31 -1.71
N VAL A 72 -6.06 13.71 -2.88
CA VAL A 72 -4.96 12.80 -3.23
C VAL A 72 -4.08 13.37 -4.34
N MET A 73 -2.88 12.79 -4.51
CA MET A 73 -1.90 13.20 -5.54
C MET A 73 -1.51 14.68 -5.47
N VAL A 74 -1.46 15.25 -4.26
CA VAL A 74 -1.28 16.70 -4.08
C VAL A 74 0.20 17.08 -4.10
N PRO A 75 0.64 17.94 -5.05
CA PRO A 75 2.02 18.43 -5.07
C PRO A 75 2.34 19.29 -3.83
N TYR A 76 3.58 19.22 -3.35
CA TYR A 76 4.04 19.99 -2.19
C TYR A 76 3.74 21.50 -2.32
N ALA A 77 3.90 22.06 -3.52
CA ALA A 77 3.64 23.48 -3.76
C ALA A 77 2.20 23.87 -3.39
N LYS A 78 1.20 23.03 -3.76
CA LYS A 78 -0.21 23.28 -3.42
C LYS A 78 -0.49 23.11 -1.93
N ILE A 79 0.14 22.11 -1.29
CA ILE A 79 0.03 21.90 0.16
C ILE A 79 0.50 23.14 0.91
N LEU A 80 1.70 23.63 0.58
CA LEU A 80 2.33 24.76 1.27
C LEU A 80 1.67 26.10 0.97
N GLU A 81 1.24 26.32 -0.28
CA GLU A 81 0.45 27.49 -0.68
C GLU A 81 -0.83 27.57 0.15
N THR A 82 -1.61 26.49 0.15
CA THR A 82 -2.87 26.43 0.92
C THR A 82 -2.62 26.60 2.43
N ALA A 83 -1.55 26.00 2.96
CA ALA A 83 -1.21 26.15 4.38
C ALA A 83 -0.93 27.62 4.75
N LYS A 84 -0.28 28.40 3.86
CA LYS A 84 -0.07 29.86 4.05
C LYS A 84 -1.36 30.66 3.92
N GLU A 85 -2.12 30.43 2.84
CA GLU A 85 -3.39 31.14 2.57
C GLU A 85 -4.39 30.96 3.71
N MET A 86 -4.53 29.73 4.17
CA MET A 86 -5.48 29.38 5.22
C MET A 86 -4.93 29.61 6.63
N LYS A 87 -3.66 30.04 6.76
CA LYS A 87 -2.98 30.23 8.06
C LYS A 87 -3.09 28.96 8.90
N ALA A 88 -2.69 27.83 8.30
CA ALA A 88 -2.75 26.55 8.99
C ALA A 88 -1.83 26.51 10.20
N ASP A 89 -2.31 25.90 11.29
CA ASP A 89 -1.54 25.67 12.51
C ASP A 89 -0.73 24.35 12.43
N MET A 90 -1.10 23.46 11.52
CA MET A 90 -0.47 22.15 11.30
C MET A 90 -0.63 21.72 9.85
N ILE A 91 0.31 20.91 9.37
CA ILE A 91 0.24 20.21 8.07
C ILE A 91 0.26 18.71 8.32
N GLY A 92 -0.64 17.95 7.71
CA GLY A 92 -0.68 16.49 7.75
C GLY A 92 -0.46 15.86 6.39
N LEU A 93 0.44 14.89 6.32
CA LEU A 93 0.72 14.13 5.10
C LEU A 93 0.35 12.68 5.27
N SER A 94 -0.27 12.11 4.24
CA SER A 94 -0.60 10.69 4.15
C SER A 94 0.02 10.07 2.90
N GLY A 95 0.36 8.78 3.00
CA GLY A 95 0.85 7.98 1.90
C GLY A 95 0.84 6.50 2.24
N LEU A 96 0.62 5.64 1.22
CA LEU A 96 0.57 4.19 1.37
C LEU A 96 1.69 3.49 0.61
N ILE A 97 2.18 4.07 -0.47
CA ILE A 97 3.21 3.46 -1.30
C ILE A 97 4.60 3.97 -0.93
N THR A 98 5.61 3.17 -1.21
CA THR A 98 7.02 3.52 -0.90
C THR A 98 7.47 4.87 -1.49
N PRO A 99 7.13 5.24 -2.74
CA PRO A 99 7.49 6.55 -3.29
C PRO A 99 6.96 7.75 -2.50
N SER A 100 5.86 7.59 -1.77
CA SER A 100 5.29 8.66 -0.93
C SER A 100 6.23 9.11 0.18
N LEU A 101 7.12 8.25 0.63
CA LEU A 101 8.09 8.57 1.69
C LEU A 101 9.10 9.64 1.24
N GLU A 102 9.52 9.60 -0.02
CA GLU A 102 10.41 10.63 -0.59
C GLU A 102 9.66 11.96 -0.78
N GLU A 103 8.41 11.90 -1.24
CA GLU A 103 7.58 13.11 -1.37
C GLU A 103 7.36 13.80 -0.01
N MET A 104 7.17 13.03 1.08
CA MET A 104 7.06 13.58 2.43
C MET A 104 8.37 14.27 2.89
N ALA A 105 9.53 13.69 2.55
CA ALA A 105 10.82 14.30 2.84
C ALA A 105 11.02 15.61 2.05
N MET A 106 10.61 15.65 0.78
CA MET A 106 10.62 16.88 -0.05
C MET A 106 9.70 17.97 0.52
N VAL A 107 8.52 17.61 1.04
CA VAL A 107 7.64 18.58 1.71
C VAL A 107 8.35 19.20 2.92
N ALA A 108 9.02 18.38 3.74
CA ALA A 108 9.75 18.85 4.92
C ALA A 108 10.91 19.80 4.54
N GLU A 109 11.69 19.45 3.52
CA GLU A 109 12.77 20.29 2.98
C GLU A 109 12.24 21.63 2.46
N GLU A 110 11.14 21.61 1.74
CA GLU A 110 10.53 22.81 1.19
C GLU A 110 9.88 23.67 2.28
N MET A 111 9.30 23.07 3.33
CA MET A 111 8.85 23.79 4.52
C MET A 111 10.02 24.54 5.19
N GLN A 112 11.20 23.88 5.30
CA GLN A 112 12.41 24.53 5.83
C GLN A 112 12.85 25.70 4.95
N ARG A 113 12.90 25.49 3.64
CA ARG A 113 13.31 26.52 2.68
C ARG A 113 12.39 27.75 2.70
N GLN A 114 11.10 27.52 2.94
CA GLN A 114 10.08 28.57 3.01
C GLN A 114 9.85 29.12 4.43
N GLU A 115 10.71 28.78 5.40
CA GLU A 115 10.70 29.28 6.78
C GLU A 115 9.39 29.00 7.54
N PHE A 116 8.74 27.87 7.27
CA PHE A 116 7.60 27.45 8.07
C PHE A 116 8.01 27.16 9.52
N THR A 117 7.06 27.31 10.45
CA THR A 117 7.26 27.00 11.88
C THR A 117 6.18 26.09 12.44
N VAL A 118 5.19 25.72 11.61
CA VAL A 118 4.07 24.87 11.99
C VAL A 118 4.47 23.39 12.04
N PRO A 119 3.88 22.58 12.93
CA PRO A 119 4.13 21.15 12.98
C PRO A 119 3.77 20.42 11.68
N LEU A 120 4.59 19.43 11.34
CA LEU A 120 4.36 18.48 10.26
C LEU A 120 4.01 17.11 10.84
N LEU A 121 2.83 16.59 10.51
CA LEU A 121 2.35 15.28 10.94
C LEU A 121 2.48 14.29 9.79
N ILE A 122 3.09 13.14 10.06
CA ILE A 122 3.36 12.08 9.09
C ILE A 122 2.52 10.85 9.43
N GLY A 123 1.67 10.42 8.50
CA GLY A 123 0.83 9.23 8.63
C GLY A 123 0.75 8.40 7.35
N GLY A 124 0.14 7.22 7.46
CA GLY A 124 -0.01 6.27 6.36
C GLY A 124 0.70 4.94 6.65
N ALA A 125 0.21 3.85 6.03
CA ALA A 125 0.59 2.49 6.39
C ALA A 125 2.07 2.15 6.10
N THR A 126 2.71 2.80 5.13
CA THR A 126 4.14 2.61 4.83
C THR A 126 5.06 3.49 5.66
N THR A 127 4.50 4.47 6.37
CA THR A 127 5.29 5.34 7.23
C THR A 127 5.68 4.61 8.52
N SER A 128 6.84 4.96 9.05
CA SER A 128 7.29 4.45 10.34
C SER A 128 7.98 5.54 11.13
N LYS A 129 8.00 5.36 12.46
CA LYS A 129 8.72 6.28 13.34
C LYS A 129 10.22 6.35 12.99
N VAL A 130 10.83 5.21 12.62
CA VAL A 130 12.24 5.17 12.20
C VAL A 130 12.46 5.99 10.93
N HIS A 131 11.63 5.78 9.91
CA HIS A 131 11.74 6.54 8.65
C HIS A 131 11.53 8.03 8.89
N THR A 132 10.52 8.39 9.69
CA THR A 132 10.24 9.79 10.04
C THR A 132 11.43 10.43 10.75
N ALA A 133 12.01 9.75 11.75
CA ALA A 133 13.14 10.26 12.53
C ALA A 133 14.43 10.41 11.71
N VAL A 134 14.68 9.48 10.76
CA VAL A 134 15.95 9.39 10.04
C VAL A 134 15.93 10.17 8.71
N LYS A 135 14.77 10.19 8.02
CA LYS A 135 14.68 10.69 6.64
C LYS A 135 13.84 11.97 6.48
N ILE A 136 12.83 12.18 7.34
CA ILE A 136 11.94 13.35 7.20
C ILE A 136 12.32 14.45 8.18
N ALA A 137 12.38 14.14 9.48
CA ALA A 137 12.64 15.12 10.52
C ALA A 137 13.95 15.91 10.36
N PRO A 138 15.07 15.33 9.84
CA PRO A 138 16.30 16.09 9.63
C PRO A 138 16.19 17.24 8.60
N ASN A 139 15.17 17.20 7.74
CA ASN A 139 14.97 18.19 6.68
C ASN A 139 14.16 19.41 7.14
N TYR A 140 13.64 19.41 8.37
CA TYR A 140 12.81 20.50 8.90
C TYR A 140 13.08 20.75 10.38
N GLN A 141 13.40 21.99 10.73
CA GLN A 141 13.69 22.40 12.12
C GLN A 141 12.44 22.52 13.00
N GLY A 142 11.26 22.67 12.38
CA GLY A 142 9.99 22.64 13.12
C GLY A 142 9.62 21.23 13.61
N PRO A 143 8.59 21.09 14.42
CA PRO A 143 8.18 19.80 14.95
C PRO A 143 7.71 18.85 13.82
N VAL A 144 8.29 17.65 13.73
CA VAL A 144 7.85 16.56 12.84
C VAL A 144 7.38 15.39 13.69
N VAL A 145 6.15 14.93 13.50
CA VAL A 145 5.53 13.92 14.38
C VAL A 145 4.96 12.78 13.57
N HIS A 146 5.43 11.56 13.82
CA HIS A 146 4.81 10.35 13.27
C HIS A 146 3.52 10.00 14.02
N VAL A 147 2.42 9.88 13.29
CA VAL A 147 1.08 9.52 13.80
C VAL A 147 0.80 8.08 13.41
N ILE A 148 0.78 7.19 14.40
CA ILE A 148 0.70 5.74 14.18
C ILE A 148 -0.65 5.33 13.59
N ASP A 149 -1.73 5.93 14.10
CA ASP A 149 -3.11 5.62 13.72
C ASP A 149 -4.04 6.84 13.91
N ALA A 150 -5.25 6.75 13.40
CA ALA A 150 -6.21 7.85 13.45
C ALA A 150 -6.66 8.18 14.88
N SER A 151 -6.73 7.18 15.76
CA SER A 151 -7.13 7.38 17.16
C SER A 151 -6.10 8.20 17.94
N ARG A 152 -4.82 8.17 17.53
CA ARG A 152 -3.74 8.96 18.13
C ARG A 152 -3.66 10.39 17.59
N ALA A 153 -4.19 10.65 16.39
CA ALA A 153 -4.09 11.94 15.72
C ALA A 153 -4.62 13.09 16.59
N VAL A 154 -5.75 12.89 17.30
CA VAL A 154 -6.35 13.90 18.17
C VAL A 154 -5.44 14.27 19.33
N GLY A 155 -4.88 13.27 20.02
CA GLY A 155 -3.98 13.52 21.15
C GLY A 155 -2.71 14.26 20.73
N VAL A 156 -2.15 13.90 19.55
CA VAL A 156 -1.00 14.60 18.97
C VAL A 156 -1.35 16.05 18.64
N ALA A 157 -2.46 16.30 17.94
CA ALA A 157 -2.91 17.63 17.57
C ALA A 157 -3.20 18.50 18.82
N GLN A 158 -3.86 17.94 19.83
CA GLN A 158 -4.13 18.64 21.09
C GLN A 158 -2.85 19.03 21.84
N ASN A 159 -1.85 18.14 21.91
CA ASN A 159 -0.58 18.45 22.56
C ASN A 159 0.19 19.55 21.79
N LEU A 160 0.18 19.50 20.47
CA LEU A 160 0.84 20.51 19.63
C LEU A 160 0.18 21.89 19.69
N MET A 161 -1.13 21.96 19.95
CA MET A 161 -1.88 23.21 20.08
C MET A 161 -1.95 23.73 21.53
N SER A 162 -1.55 22.92 22.52
CA SER A 162 -1.56 23.32 23.92
C SER A 162 -0.39 24.26 24.24
N THR A 163 -0.66 25.42 24.82
CA THR A 163 0.37 26.34 25.30
C THR A 163 1.25 25.72 26.39
N ASP A 164 0.68 24.86 27.22
CA ASP A 164 1.35 24.31 28.41
C ASP A 164 2.10 23.00 28.09
N LYS A 165 1.64 22.21 27.09
CA LYS A 165 2.16 20.86 26.84
C LYS A 165 3.07 20.79 25.61
N ARG A 166 2.98 21.78 24.70
CA ARG A 166 3.69 21.74 23.41
C ARG A 166 5.20 21.58 23.58
N ALA A 167 5.80 22.36 24.46
CA ALA A 167 7.26 22.37 24.62
C ALA A 167 7.77 21.01 25.08
N ASP A 168 7.19 20.44 26.13
CA ASP A 168 7.58 19.14 26.67
C ASP A 168 7.29 18.00 25.67
N PHE A 169 6.17 18.06 24.98
CA PHE A 169 5.79 17.07 23.95
C PHE A 169 6.78 17.06 22.79
N VAL A 170 7.14 18.23 22.26
CA VAL A 170 8.11 18.36 21.16
C VAL A 170 9.52 17.92 21.60
N ALA A 171 9.94 18.29 22.81
CA ALA A 171 11.22 17.88 23.37
C ALA A 171 11.32 16.35 23.55
N ALA A 172 10.25 15.71 24.01
CA ALA A 172 10.18 14.25 24.15
C ALA A 172 10.33 13.54 22.79
N ILE A 173 9.66 14.04 21.73
CA ILE A 173 9.79 13.50 20.37
C ILE A 173 11.20 13.69 19.83
N ALA A 174 11.79 14.87 20.01
CA ALA A 174 13.16 15.16 19.55
C ALA A 174 14.17 14.23 20.22
N THR A 175 14.03 13.97 21.51
CA THR A 175 14.88 13.01 22.26
C THR A 175 14.72 11.60 21.68
N GLU A 176 13.49 11.12 21.51
CA GLU A 176 13.21 9.79 20.94
C GLU A 176 13.79 9.65 19.52
N TYR A 177 13.65 10.68 18.68
CA TYR A 177 14.17 10.65 17.30
C TYR A 177 15.70 10.66 17.28
N THR A 178 16.34 11.36 18.21
CA THR A 178 17.80 11.34 18.36
C THR A 178 18.31 9.94 18.73
N GLU A 179 17.64 9.26 19.65
CA GLU A 179 17.96 7.88 20.02
C GLU A 179 17.78 6.90 18.87
N ILE A 180 16.67 7.05 18.09
CA ILE A 180 16.40 6.24 16.91
C ILE A 180 17.49 6.46 15.87
N LYS A 181 17.84 7.72 15.58
CA LYS A 181 18.87 8.07 14.61
C LYS A 181 20.25 7.53 15.03
N THR A 182 20.62 7.68 16.31
CA THR A 182 21.90 7.16 16.83
C THR A 182 22.00 5.65 16.64
N ARG A 183 20.93 4.90 16.90
CA ARG A 183 20.88 3.44 16.67
C ARG A 183 20.96 3.09 15.19
N PHE A 184 20.29 3.86 14.35
CA PHE A 184 20.32 3.67 12.89
C PHE A 184 21.70 3.97 12.31
N ASP A 185 22.35 5.06 12.75
CA ASP A 185 23.68 5.48 12.28
C ASP A 185 24.81 4.58 12.81
N ALA A 186 24.57 3.86 13.92
CA ALA A 186 25.53 2.88 14.47
C ALA A 186 25.73 1.65 13.55
N GLY A 187 24.97 1.54 12.45
CA GLY A 187 25.23 0.56 11.39
C GLY A 187 25.07 -0.90 11.82
N GLU A 188 24.13 -1.19 12.73
CA GLU A 188 23.91 -2.58 13.21
C GLU A 188 23.64 -3.58 12.07
N ASP A 189 23.22 -3.10 10.88
CA ASP A 189 22.88 -3.96 9.74
C ASP A 189 24.00 -4.13 8.71
N GLU A 190 24.94 -3.18 8.53
CA GLU A 190 26.00 -3.30 7.50
C GLU A 190 26.88 -4.55 7.71
N GLY A 191 27.25 -4.85 8.95
CA GLY A 191 28.04 -6.05 9.29
C GLY A 191 27.28 -7.38 9.14
N ARG A 192 25.98 -7.32 8.87
CA ARG A 192 25.10 -8.49 8.71
C ARG A 192 24.72 -8.79 7.26
N LEU A 193 25.14 -7.97 6.30
CA LEU A 193 24.88 -8.21 4.88
C LEU A 193 25.98 -9.08 4.26
N LEU A 194 25.58 -9.95 3.34
CA LEU A 194 26.45 -10.67 2.43
C LEU A 194 26.74 -9.80 1.19
N SER A 195 27.84 -10.09 0.49
CA SER A 195 27.98 -9.63 -0.88
C SER A 195 26.89 -10.23 -1.76
N ILE A 196 26.56 -9.60 -2.89
CA ILE A 196 25.58 -10.18 -3.83
C ILE A 196 26.07 -11.53 -4.37
N GLU A 197 27.37 -11.71 -4.54
CA GLU A 197 27.97 -12.98 -4.97
C GLU A 197 27.77 -14.09 -3.94
N ASP A 198 28.05 -13.81 -2.66
CA ASP A 198 27.84 -14.76 -1.57
C ASP A 198 26.34 -15.07 -1.38
N ALA A 199 25.48 -14.07 -1.53
CA ALA A 199 24.05 -14.25 -1.43
C ALA A 199 23.51 -15.14 -2.58
N ARG A 200 24.04 -15.00 -3.80
CA ARG A 200 23.74 -15.88 -4.95
C ARG A 200 24.27 -17.30 -4.72
N ALA A 201 25.47 -17.43 -4.19
CA ALA A 201 26.03 -18.74 -3.83
C ALA A 201 25.20 -19.49 -2.78
N ASN A 202 24.55 -18.74 -1.86
CA ASN A 202 23.60 -19.25 -0.85
C ASN A 202 22.14 -19.18 -1.34
N GLY A 203 21.86 -19.10 -2.63
CA GLY A 203 20.51 -19.11 -3.22
C GLY A 203 19.78 -20.42 -2.99
N ALA A 204 18.50 -20.47 -3.32
CA ALA A 204 17.73 -21.71 -3.29
C ALA A 204 18.35 -22.74 -4.27
N LYS A 205 18.43 -23.99 -3.82
CA LYS A 205 18.92 -25.11 -4.63
C LYS A 205 17.73 -25.99 -4.99
N ILE A 206 17.01 -25.61 -6.04
CA ILE A 206 15.87 -26.38 -6.55
C ILE A 206 16.39 -27.43 -7.54
N ASP A 207 15.93 -28.64 -7.41
CA ASP A 207 16.26 -29.73 -8.35
C ASP A 207 15.35 -29.66 -9.58
N TRP A 208 15.84 -29.00 -10.59
CA TRP A 208 15.11 -28.85 -11.86
C TRP A 208 15.16 -30.10 -12.74
N ALA A 209 15.99 -31.10 -12.43
CA ALA A 209 16.03 -32.34 -13.18
C ALA A 209 14.82 -33.26 -12.87
N ASP A 210 14.33 -33.18 -11.64
CA ASP A 210 13.18 -33.97 -11.19
C ASP A 210 11.84 -33.23 -11.30
N TYR A 211 11.84 -31.95 -11.74
CA TYR A 211 10.63 -31.15 -11.85
C TYR A 211 10.30 -30.84 -13.33
N THR A 212 9.09 -31.17 -13.72
CA THR A 212 8.55 -30.79 -15.04
C THR A 212 7.47 -29.73 -14.84
N PRO A 213 7.70 -28.47 -15.24
CA PRO A 213 6.69 -27.43 -15.16
C PRO A 213 5.42 -27.77 -15.95
N THR A 214 4.27 -27.47 -15.36
CA THR A 214 3.00 -27.62 -16.06
C THR A 214 2.90 -26.59 -17.17
N VAL A 215 2.59 -27.05 -18.39
CA VAL A 215 2.35 -26.17 -19.53
C VAL A 215 0.97 -25.52 -19.36
N PRO A 216 0.84 -24.18 -19.41
CA PRO A 216 -0.46 -23.52 -19.37
C PRO A 216 -1.38 -23.96 -20.49
N THR A 217 -2.70 -23.92 -20.26
CA THR A 217 -3.69 -24.25 -21.30
C THR A 217 -3.67 -23.30 -22.50
N PHE A 218 -3.08 -22.12 -22.33
CA PHE A 218 -2.78 -21.13 -23.38
C PHE A 218 -1.66 -20.20 -22.91
N THR A 219 -1.00 -19.54 -23.86
CA THR A 219 -0.08 -18.41 -23.62
C THR A 219 -0.68 -17.13 -24.19
N GLY A 220 -0.26 -15.97 -23.66
CA GLY A 220 -0.82 -14.67 -24.00
C GLY A 220 -1.78 -14.15 -22.93
N ILE A 221 -2.60 -13.16 -23.27
CA ILE A 221 -3.45 -12.44 -22.32
C ILE A 221 -4.93 -12.80 -22.44
N ARG A 222 -5.65 -12.67 -21.33
CA ARG A 222 -7.11 -12.80 -21.26
C ARG A 222 -7.69 -11.74 -20.34
N ALA A 223 -8.74 -11.05 -20.79
CA ALA A 223 -9.38 -9.94 -20.05
C ALA A 223 -10.81 -10.28 -19.66
N PHE A 224 -11.27 -9.62 -18.57
CA PHE A 224 -12.64 -9.65 -18.04
C PHE A 224 -13.11 -8.21 -17.84
N ASN A 225 -14.19 -7.83 -18.47
CA ASN A 225 -14.68 -6.43 -18.46
C ASN A 225 -15.72 -6.13 -17.39
N ASP A 226 -16.44 -7.16 -16.92
CA ASP A 226 -17.48 -7.06 -15.90
C ASP A 226 -17.55 -8.41 -15.16
N TYR A 227 -16.66 -8.60 -14.18
CA TYR A 227 -16.63 -9.83 -13.41
C TYR A 227 -17.70 -9.81 -12.32
N ASP A 228 -18.31 -10.96 -12.04
CA ASP A 228 -19.40 -11.07 -11.07
C ASP A 228 -18.96 -10.67 -9.65
N LEU A 229 -19.50 -9.56 -9.15
CA LEU A 229 -19.21 -9.06 -7.81
C LEU A 229 -19.72 -10.01 -6.70
N ALA A 230 -20.78 -10.79 -6.94
CA ALA A 230 -21.27 -11.74 -5.96
C ALA A 230 -20.30 -12.92 -5.79
N GLU A 231 -19.67 -13.36 -6.88
CA GLU A 231 -18.61 -14.37 -6.83
C GLU A 231 -17.39 -13.86 -6.03
N LEU A 232 -17.00 -12.58 -6.24
CA LEU A 232 -15.90 -11.95 -5.50
C LEU A 232 -16.23 -11.76 -4.03
N ALA A 233 -17.44 -11.35 -3.69
CA ALA A 233 -17.88 -11.14 -2.32
C ALA A 233 -17.72 -12.41 -1.47
N ALA A 234 -17.92 -13.59 -2.05
CA ALA A 234 -17.72 -14.87 -1.38
C ALA A 234 -16.24 -15.18 -1.05
N LYS A 235 -15.29 -14.44 -1.63
CA LYS A 235 -13.84 -14.63 -1.44
C LYS A 235 -13.19 -13.55 -0.56
N ILE A 236 -13.95 -12.62 -0.01
CA ILE A 236 -13.42 -11.52 0.81
C ILE A 236 -12.76 -12.07 2.08
N ASP A 237 -11.46 -11.75 2.29
CA ASP A 237 -10.86 -11.78 3.62
C ASP A 237 -11.30 -10.53 4.40
N TRP A 238 -12.07 -10.77 5.45
CA TRP A 238 -12.66 -9.72 6.29
C TRP A 238 -11.72 -9.21 7.38
N SER A 239 -10.65 -9.92 7.71
CA SER A 239 -9.73 -9.50 8.77
C SER A 239 -9.08 -8.13 8.48
N PRO A 240 -8.56 -7.86 7.27
CA PRO A 240 -8.05 -6.53 6.92
C PRO A 240 -9.12 -5.44 6.92
N PHE A 241 -10.39 -5.76 6.59
CA PHE A 241 -11.49 -4.82 6.70
C PHE A 241 -11.66 -4.29 8.12
N PHE A 242 -11.66 -5.17 9.14
CA PHE A 242 -11.74 -4.75 10.54
C PHE A 242 -10.50 -3.96 10.98
N GLN A 243 -9.31 -4.32 10.47
CA GLN A 243 -8.08 -3.60 10.76
C GLN A 243 -8.09 -2.15 10.24
N THR A 244 -8.68 -1.90 9.07
CA THR A 244 -8.88 -0.54 8.53
C THR A 244 -9.65 0.35 9.51
N TRP A 245 -10.56 -0.23 10.28
CA TRP A 245 -11.34 0.44 11.31
C TRP A 245 -10.72 0.33 12.73
N GLU A 246 -9.44 0.00 12.84
CA GLU A 246 -8.68 -0.17 14.09
C GLU A 246 -9.29 -1.20 15.06
N LEU A 247 -10.10 -2.14 14.57
CA LEU A 247 -10.60 -3.27 15.35
C LEU A 247 -9.61 -4.43 15.22
N LYS A 248 -8.97 -4.80 16.34
CA LYS A 248 -7.91 -5.83 16.36
C LYS A 248 -8.51 -7.21 16.58
N GLY A 249 -8.29 -8.09 15.64
CA GLY A 249 -8.74 -9.50 15.69
C GLY A 249 -8.85 -10.09 14.29
N THR A 250 -9.06 -11.38 14.20
CA THR A 250 -9.27 -12.11 12.95
C THR A 250 -10.74 -12.49 12.80
N TYR A 251 -11.26 -12.40 11.59
CA TYR A 251 -12.61 -12.86 11.29
C TYR A 251 -12.63 -14.40 11.15
N PRO A 252 -13.66 -15.10 11.64
CA PRO A 252 -14.87 -14.57 12.30
C PRO A 252 -14.75 -14.34 13.83
N ALA A 253 -13.64 -14.75 14.46
CA ALA A 253 -13.48 -14.73 15.92
C ALA A 253 -13.64 -13.31 16.53
N ILE A 254 -13.31 -12.26 15.78
CA ILE A 254 -13.46 -10.86 16.24
C ILE A 254 -14.92 -10.51 16.60
N LEU A 255 -15.89 -11.18 16.00
CA LEU A 255 -17.32 -10.92 16.27
C LEU A 255 -17.74 -11.36 17.68
N GLU A 256 -17.00 -12.29 18.28
CA GLU A 256 -17.23 -12.80 19.64
C GLU A 256 -16.20 -12.25 20.64
N ASP A 257 -15.33 -11.34 20.23
CA ASP A 257 -14.31 -10.75 21.10
C ASP A 257 -14.96 -9.93 22.22
N ALA A 258 -14.50 -10.12 23.46
CA ALA A 258 -15.06 -9.45 24.63
C ALA A 258 -14.94 -7.94 24.60
N LYS A 259 -13.92 -7.39 23.93
CA LYS A 259 -13.65 -5.95 23.84
C LYS A 259 -14.21 -5.34 22.55
N PHE A 260 -13.98 -5.98 21.43
CA PHE A 260 -14.29 -5.44 20.10
C PHE A 260 -15.59 -5.97 19.50
N GLY A 261 -16.13 -7.10 20.00
CA GLY A 261 -17.21 -7.86 19.35
C GLY A 261 -18.48 -7.04 19.08
N GLU A 262 -18.93 -6.20 20.01
CA GLU A 262 -20.10 -5.35 19.78
C GLU A 262 -19.89 -4.38 18.60
N ALA A 263 -18.74 -3.69 18.58
CA ALA A 263 -18.40 -2.76 17.51
C ALA A 263 -18.18 -3.49 16.18
N ALA A 264 -17.55 -4.67 16.22
CA ALA A 264 -17.31 -5.51 15.05
C ALA A 264 -18.62 -6.01 14.42
N ARG A 265 -19.56 -6.52 15.22
CA ARG A 265 -20.89 -6.95 14.73
C ARG A 265 -21.68 -5.78 14.12
N GLY A 266 -21.61 -4.59 14.73
CA GLY A 266 -22.27 -3.41 14.20
C GLY A 266 -21.68 -2.96 12.85
N LEU A 267 -20.37 -2.96 12.73
CA LEU A 267 -19.64 -2.65 11.49
C LEU A 267 -19.90 -3.73 10.42
N TRP A 268 -19.85 -5.00 10.80
CA TRP A 268 -20.16 -6.13 9.94
C TRP A 268 -21.54 -6.01 9.29
N LYS A 269 -22.57 -5.77 10.10
CA LYS A 269 -23.94 -5.60 9.61
C LYS A 269 -24.07 -4.47 8.58
N ASP A 270 -23.36 -3.36 8.80
CA ASP A 270 -23.38 -2.25 7.86
C ASP A 270 -22.63 -2.60 6.57
N ALA A 271 -21.51 -3.32 6.69
CA ALA A 271 -20.72 -3.78 5.56
C ALA A 271 -21.50 -4.78 4.69
N GLU A 272 -22.16 -5.78 5.30
CA GLU A 272 -23.02 -6.73 4.57
C GLU A 272 -24.15 -6.02 3.82
N LYS A 273 -24.80 -5.07 4.50
CA LYS A 273 -25.88 -4.28 3.88
C LYS A 273 -25.36 -3.48 2.68
N MET A 274 -24.22 -2.80 2.83
CA MET A 274 -23.67 -2.01 1.72
C MET A 274 -23.15 -2.91 0.61
N LEU A 275 -22.52 -4.05 0.92
CA LEU A 275 -22.06 -5.01 -0.07
C LEU A 275 -23.22 -5.53 -0.92
N GLN A 276 -24.37 -5.83 -0.29
CA GLN A 276 -25.58 -6.20 -1.04
C GLN A 276 -26.07 -5.07 -1.94
N GLN A 277 -26.05 -3.82 -1.46
CA GLN A 277 -26.41 -2.65 -2.29
C GLN A 277 -25.44 -2.43 -3.46
N ILE A 278 -24.14 -2.67 -3.25
CA ILE A 278 -23.12 -2.61 -4.31
C ILE A 278 -23.45 -3.63 -5.40
N ILE A 279 -23.75 -4.88 -5.02
CA ILE A 279 -24.06 -5.98 -5.94
C ILE A 279 -25.37 -5.70 -6.68
N ASP A 280 -26.46 -5.49 -5.96
CA ASP A 280 -27.79 -5.31 -6.54
C ASP A 280 -27.91 -4.05 -7.40
N GLY A 281 -27.23 -2.99 -6.97
CA GLY A 281 -27.25 -1.68 -7.63
C GLY A 281 -26.16 -1.49 -8.69
N HIS A 282 -25.29 -2.47 -8.91
CA HIS A 282 -24.13 -2.37 -9.82
C HIS A 282 -23.32 -1.07 -9.60
N TRP A 283 -23.06 -0.75 -8.31
CA TRP A 283 -22.35 0.49 -7.98
C TRP A 283 -20.88 0.47 -8.40
N LEU A 284 -20.29 -0.72 -8.44
CA LEU A 284 -18.90 -0.95 -8.84
C LEU A 284 -18.85 -1.85 -10.08
N THR A 285 -17.81 -1.68 -10.88
CA THR A 285 -17.50 -2.59 -12.00
C THR A 285 -16.15 -3.23 -11.77
N ALA A 286 -16.12 -4.57 -11.78
CA ALA A 286 -14.91 -5.35 -11.65
C ALA A 286 -14.29 -5.65 -13.02
N ARG A 287 -13.06 -5.20 -13.28
CA ARG A 287 -12.31 -5.48 -14.51
C ARG A 287 -10.97 -6.11 -14.19
N GLY A 288 -10.54 -7.04 -15.03
CA GLY A 288 -9.27 -7.71 -14.82
C GLY A 288 -8.65 -8.19 -16.11
N VAL A 289 -7.35 -8.31 -16.10
CA VAL A 289 -6.55 -8.93 -17.16
C VAL A 289 -5.46 -9.77 -16.52
N PHE A 290 -5.18 -10.93 -17.10
CA PHE A 290 -4.00 -11.72 -16.76
C PHE A 290 -3.35 -12.26 -18.03
N GLY A 291 -2.09 -12.63 -17.91
CA GLY A 291 -1.34 -13.24 -18.99
C GLY A 291 -0.42 -14.34 -18.48
N LEU A 292 -0.13 -15.30 -19.35
CA LEU A 292 0.79 -16.40 -19.12
C LEU A 292 1.80 -16.45 -20.27
N TRP A 293 3.08 -16.55 -19.94
CA TRP A 293 4.16 -16.52 -20.94
C TRP A 293 5.19 -17.60 -20.67
N PRO A 294 5.80 -18.18 -21.74
CA PRO A 294 7.02 -18.95 -21.58
C PRO A 294 8.08 -18.08 -20.89
N ALA A 295 8.78 -18.64 -19.91
CA ALA A 295 9.73 -17.90 -19.09
C ALA A 295 10.91 -18.77 -18.66
N ASN A 296 12.08 -18.16 -18.47
CA ASN A 296 13.21 -18.78 -17.80
C ASN A 296 13.99 -17.75 -16.97
N ALA A 297 14.56 -18.19 -15.86
CA ALA A 297 15.41 -17.36 -15.02
C ALA A 297 16.83 -17.20 -15.64
N VAL A 298 17.36 -15.98 -15.53
CA VAL A 298 18.74 -15.64 -15.87
C VAL A 298 19.36 -14.86 -14.70
N GLY A 299 20.03 -15.57 -13.82
CA GLY A 299 20.49 -15.00 -12.54
C GLY A 299 19.32 -14.62 -11.65
N ASP A 300 19.22 -13.35 -11.27
CA ASP A 300 18.10 -12.81 -10.47
C ASP A 300 16.99 -12.17 -11.33
N ASP A 301 17.04 -12.34 -12.66
CA ASP A 301 16.02 -11.88 -13.59
C ASP A 301 15.22 -13.05 -14.19
N VAL A 302 14.06 -12.75 -14.74
CA VAL A 302 13.26 -13.71 -15.51
C VAL A 302 12.97 -13.13 -16.90
N GLU A 303 13.46 -13.81 -17.93
CA GLU A 303 13.12 -13.51 -19.31
C GLU A 303 11.76 -14.10 -19.68
N LEU A 304 10.92 -13.27 -20.28
CA LEU A 304 9.63 -13.67 -20.85
C LEU A 304 9.76 -13.75 -22.37
N TYR A 305 9.19 -14.79 -22.97
CA TYR A 305 9.36 -15.04 -24.40
C TYR A 305 8.05 -14.86 -25.17
N ALA A 306 8.19 -14.54 -26.46
CA ALA A 306 7.06 -14.32 -27.35
C ALA A 306 6.27 -15.62 -27.61
N ASP A 307 6.95 -16.76 -27.59
CA ASP A 307 6.40 -18.07 -27.93
C ASP A 307 7.24 -19.22 -27.34
N GLU A 308 6.79 -20.43 -27.53
CA GLU A 308 7.44 -21.67 -27.04
C GLU A 308 8.84 -21.93 -27.64
N ALA A 309 9.17 -21.31 -28.76
CA ALA A 309 10.51 -21.43 -29.32
C ALA A 309 11.60 -20.73 -28.50
N ARG A 310 11.18 -19.80 -27.59
CA ARG A 310 12.04 -19.07 -26.61
C ARG A 310 13.26 -18.39 -27.28
N THR A 311 13.11 -18.00 -28.56
CA THR A 311 14.17 -17.32 -29.31
C THR A 311 14.10 -15.80 -29.21
N LYS A 312 12.92 -15.26 -28.91
CA LYS A 312 12.68 -13.83 -28.81
C LYS A 312 12.20 -13.47 -27.41
N VAL A 313 13.04 -12.78 -26.63
CA VAL A 313 12.66 -12.15 -25.37
C VAL A 313 11.74 -10.97 -25.66
N THR A 314 10.58 -10.93 -25.03
CA THR A 314 9.62 -9.83 -25.12
C THR A 314 9.82 -8.82 -24.00
N ASP A 315 10.16 -9.31 -22.82
CA ASP A 315 10.44 -8.48 -21.65
C ASP A 315 11.31 -9.23 -20.64
N THR A 316 11.89 -8.50 -19.68
CA THR A 316 12.67 -9.06 -18.58
C THR A 316 12.16 -8.48 -17.26
N VAL A 317 11.77 -9.35 -16.34
CA VAL A 317 11.36 -8.97 -15.00
C VAL A 317 12.58 -9.03 -14.09
N HIS A 318 12.86 -7.91 -13.40
CA HIS A 318 14.04 -7.78 -12.55
C HIS A 318 13.68 -8.03 -11.08
N PHE A 319 14.31 -9.03 -10.48
CA PHE A 319 14.13 -9.33 -9.06
C PHE A 319 15.37 -9.01 -8.25
N LEU A 320 15.16 -8.92 -6.94
CA LEU A 320 16.19 -8.74 -5.93
C LEU A 320 16.41 -10.05 -5.17
N ARG A 321 17.56 -10.15 -4.50
CA ARG A 321 17.92 -11.30 -3.66
C ARG A 321 18.09 -10.85 -2.21
N GLN A 322 17.65 -11.67 -1.27
CA GLN A 322 17.94 -11.45 0.15
C GLN A 322 19.45 -11.43 0.41
N GLN A 323 19.96 -10.44 1.14
CA GLN A 323 21.39 -10.32 1.46
C GLN A 323 21.70 -10.43 2.96
N MET A 324 20.68 -10.44 3.84
CA MET A 324 20.96 -10.63 5.27
C MET A 324 21.62 -11.99 5.51
N LYS A 325 22.70 -12.01 6.29
CA LYS A 325 23.30 -13.25 6.78
C LYS A 325 22.28 -14.05 7.56
N LYS A 326 22.12 -15.31 7.21
CA LYS A 326 21.18 -16.23 7.86
C LYS A 326 21.94 -17.32 8.60
N THR A 327 21.44 -17.72 9.74
CA THR A 327 21.92 -18.90 10.46
C THR A 327 21.47 -20.20 9.81
N ARG A 328 20.33 -20.17 9.10
CA ARG A 328 19.75 -21.30 8.39
C ARG A 328 18.95 -20.83 7.17
N GLY A 329 18.95 -21.65 6.13
CA GLY A 329 18.19 -21.44 4.91
C GLY A 329 18.86 -20.53 3.87
N PRO A 330 18.33 -20.54 2.64
CA PRO A 330 18.90 -19.80 1.52
C PRO A 330 18.56 -18.31 1.55
N ASN A 331 19.34 -17.53 0.83
CA ASN A 331 19.05 -16.15 0.46
C ASN A 331 18.19 -16.15 -0.81
N LEU A 332 16.88 -16.00 -0.65
CA LEU A 332 15.89 -16.17 -1.72
C LEU A 332 15.82 -14.98 -2.67
N SER A 333 15.61 -15.28 -3.95
CA SER A 333 15.08 -14.39 -4.98
C SER A 333 13.80 -15.02 -5.56
N LEU A 334 12.86 -14.21 -6.07
CA LEU A 334 11.68 -14.74 -6.76
C LEU A 334 12.07 -15.48 -8.04
N ALA A 335 13.18 -15.09 -8.68
CA ALA A 335 13.74 -15.79 -9.84
C ALA A 335 14.16 -17.24 -9.55
N ASP A 336 14.45 -17.58 -8.28
CA ASP A 336 14.81 -18.97 -7.91
C ASP A 336 13.69 -19.97 -8.19
N TYR A 337 12.44 -19.51 -8.27
CA TYR A 337 11.25 -20.34 -8.47
C TYR A 337 10.82 -20.45 -9.94
N VAL A 338 11.64 -19.97 -10.86
CA VAL A 338 11.48 -20.14 -12.32
C VAL A 338 12.70 -20.89 -12.84
N ALA A 339 12.49 -21.89 -13.71
CA ALA A 339 13.59 -22.74 -14.19
C ALA A 339 14.70 -21.91 -14.84
N PRO A 340 15.98 -22.14 -14.46
CA PRO A 340 17.11 -21.49 -15.09
C PRO A 340 17.19 -21.78 -16.59
N LYS A 341 17.53 -20.79 -17.39
CA LYS A 341 17.65 -20.93 -18.85
C LYS A 341 18.66 -21.99 -19.25
N ASP A 342 19.74 -22.12 -18.52
CA ASP A 342 20.80 -23.12 -18.77
C ASP A 342 20.45 -24.54 -18.33
N SER A 343 19.37 -24.72 -17.54
CA SER A 343 18.85 -26.05 -17.18
C SER A 343 18.22 -26.78 -18.37
N GLY A 344 17.82 -26.06 -19.41
CA GLY A 344 17.08 -26.61 -20.56
C GLY A 344 15.62 -26.94 -20.25
N VAL A 345 15.13 -26.67 -19.03
CA VAL A 345 13.73 -26.88 -18.62
C VAL A 345 12.88 -25.72 -19.11
N ALA A 346 11.82 -26.03 -19.84
CA ALA A 346 10.84 -25.05 -20.30
C ALA A 346 9.87 -24.69 -19.17
N ASP A 347 9.88 -23.45 -18.71
CA ASP A 347 9.02 -23.00 -17.63
C ASP A 347 8.17 -21.78 -18.05
N TYR A 348 7.30 -21.33 -17.17
CA TYR A 348 6.33 -20.27 -17.44
C TYR A 348 6.23 -19.31 -16.25
N MET A 349 5.80 -18.11 -16.54
CA MET A 349 5.46 -17.08 -15.54
C MET A 349 4.21 -16.35 -15.99
N GLY A 350 3.38 -15.94 -15.05
CA GLY A 350 2.20 -15.14 -15.34
C GLY A 350 2.25 -13.76 -14.70
N GLY A 351 1.28 -12.93 -15.09
CA GLY A 351 1.03 -11.63 -14.47
C GLY A 351 -0.45 -11.27 -14.52
N PHE A 352 -0.86 -10.35 -13.66
CA PHE A 352 -2.25 -9.90 -13.60
C PHE A 352 -2.38 -8.45 -13.16
N ALA A 353 -3.51 -7.84 -13.54
CA ALA A 353 -3.97 -6.56 -13.02
C ALA A 353 -5.50 -6.61 -12.91
N VAL A 354 -6.04 -6.32 -11.73
CA VAL A 354 -7.49 -6.36 -11.45
C VAL A 354 -7.91 -5.11 -10.70
N THR A 355 -9.15 -4.68 -10.90
CA THR A 355 -9.74 -3.54 -10.21
C THR A 355 -11.23 -3.74 -9.99
N THR A 356 -11.73 -3.22 -8.88
CA THR A 356 -13.15 -3.07 -8.58
C THR A 356 -13.52 -1.61 -8.28
N GLY A 357 -12.62 -0.69 -8.62
CA GLY A 357 -12.74 0.72 -8.22
C GLY A 357 -13.60 1.59 -9.14
N TYR A 358 -14.05 1.10 -10.30
CA TYR A 358 -14.92 1.88 -11.19
C TYR A 358 -16.29 2.08 -10.56
N GLY A 359 -16.74 3.34 -10.52
CA GLY A 359 -17.96 3.77 -9.84
C GLY A 359 -17.78 4.15 -8.36
N CYS A 360 -16.66 3.75 -7.75
CA CYS A 360 -16.42 4.00 -6.32
C CYS A 360 -16.32 5.49 -5.99
N ASN A 361 -15.53 6.25 -6.76
CA ASN A 361 -15.30 7.67 -6.48
C ASN A 361 -16.57 8.51 -6.72
N GLU A 362 -17.35 8.20 -7.74
CA GLU A 362 -18.62 8.86 -8.04
C GLU A 362 -19.61 8.66 -6.91
N ARG A 363 -19.78 7.43 -6.46
CA ARG A 363 -20.68 7.10 -5.36
C ARG A 363 -20.20 7.63 -4.02
N ALA A 364 -18.89 7.63 -3.76
CA ALA A 364 -18.29 8.21 -2.55
C ALA A 364 -18.58 9.71 -2.45
N LYS A 365 -18.47 10.45 -3.55
CA LYS A 365 -18.82 11.88 -3.62
C LYS A 365 -20.28 12.17 -3.32
N GLU A 366 -21.20 11.28 -3.73
CA GLU A 366 -22.62 11.42 -3.37
C GLU A 366 -22.83 11.33 -1.86
N PHE A 367 -22.15 10.39 -1.18
CA PHE A 367 -22.19 10.29 0.27
C PHE A 367 -21.55 11.51 0.95
N GLU A 368 -20.42 11.98 0.46
CA GLU A 368 -19.72 13.17 0.97
C GLU A 368 -20.60 14.43 0.84
N ALA A 369 -21.27 14.61 -0.30
CA ALA A 369 -22.22 15.71 -0.51
C ALA A 369 -23.44 15.64 0.43
N ALA A 370 -23.83 14.44 0.87
CA ALA A 370 -24.85 14.21 1.88
C ALA A 370 -24.32 14.27 3.32
N HIS A 371 -23.08 14.71 3.54
CA HIS A 371 -22.39 14.71 4.83
C HIS A 371 -22.32 13.32 5.49
N ASP A 372 -22.19 12.26 4.69
CA ASP A 372 -22.09 10.87 5.14
C ASP A 372 -20.70 10.29 4.90
N ASP A 373 -19.71 10.82 5.58
CA ASP A 373 -18.32 10.34 5.52
C ASP A 373 -18.21 8.85 5.88
N TYR A 374 -19.11 8.37 6.77
CA TYR A 374 -19.11 6.96 7.17
C TYR A 374 -19.39 6.02 6.00
N GLN A 375 -20.43 6.32 5.18
CA GLN A 375 -20.76 5.51 4.02
C GLN A 375 -19.70 5.66 2.92
N SER A 376 -19.11 6.83 2.73
CA SER A 376 -18.01 7.04 1.79
C SER A 376 -16.80 6.16 2.15
N ILE A 377 -16.34 6.19 3.40
CA ILE A 377 -15.22 5.38 3.89
C ILE A 377 -15.54 3.87 3.81
N LEU A 378 -16.76 3.47 4.19
CA LEU A 378 -17.21 2.09 4.14
C LEU A 378 -17.21 1.53 2.72
N LEU A 379 -17.70 2.32 1.75
CA LEU A 379 -17.68 1.97 0.33
C LEU A 379 -16.27 1.76 -0.20
N LYS A 380 -15.36 2.69 0.08
CA LYS A 380 -13.96 2.59 -0.34
C LYS A 380 -13.28 1.35 0.27
N ALA A 381 -13.51 1.09 1.56
CA ALA A 381 -12.97 -0.09 2.22
C ALA A 381 -13.52 -1.40 1.63
N LEU A 382 -14.80 -1.45 1.25
CA LEU A 382 -15.38 -2.62 0.58
C LEU A 382 -14.86 -2.78 -0.86
N ALA A 383 -14.67 -1.69 -1.59
CA ALA A 383 -14.06 -1.74 -2.92
C ALA A 383 -12.65 -2.35 -2.86
N ASP A 384 -11.82 -1.94 -1.90
CA ASP A 384 -10.49 -2.52 -1.70
C ASP A 384 -10.56 -4.03 -1.39
N ARG A 385 -11.50 -4.44 -0.53
CA ARG A 385 -11.66 -5.87 -0.21
C ARG A 385 -12.13 -6.69 -1.42
N LEU A 386 -13.00 -6.14 -2.25
CA LEU A 386 -13.42 -6.78 -3.50
C LEU A 386 -12.25 -6.89 -4.51
N ALA A 387 -11.36 -5.90 -4.60
CA ALA A 387 -10.19 -5.97 -5.46
C ALA A 387 -9.21 -7.07 -5.01
N GLU A 388 -8.97 -7.20 -3.71
CA GLU A 388 -8.16 -8.28 -3.14
C GLU A 388 -8.83 -9.65 -3.35
N ALA A 389 -10.14 -9.74 -3.16
CA ALA A 389 -10.92 -10.95 -3.46
C ALA A 389 -10.85 -11.33 -4.95
N PHE A 390 -10.81 -10.33 -5.83
CA PHE A 390 -10.63 -10.57 -7.27
C PHE A 390 -9.24 -11.12 -7.59
N ALA A 391 -8.20 -10.58 -6.96
CA ALA A 391 -6.83 -11.12 -7.10
C ALA A 391 -6.75 -12.57 -6.60
N GLU A 392 -7.39 -12.89 -5.46
CA GLU A 392 -7.48 -14.26 -4.93
C GLU A 392 -8.23 -15.19 -5.88
N ARG A 393 -9.43 -14.79 -6.31
CA ARG A 393 -10.24 -15.59 -7.23
C ARG A 393 -9.56 -15.83 -8.57
N MET A 394 -8.88 -14.82 -9.10
CA MET A 394 -8.14 -14.97 -10.34
C MET A 394 -6.96 -15.94 -10.18
N HIS A 395 -6.24 -15.86 -9.06
CA HIS A 395 -5.16 -16.82 -8.78
C HIS A 395 -5.68 -18.25 -8.62
N GLU A 396 -6.82 -18.44 -7.95
CA GLU A 396 -7.48 -19.75 -7.86
C GLU A 396 -7.79 -20.30 -9.27
N ARG A 397 -8.38 -19.50 -10.14
CA ARG A 397 -8.69 -19.90 -11.53
C ARG A 397 -7.42 -20.18 -12.35
N VAL A 398 -6.37 -19.39 -12.13
CA VAL A 398 -5.06 -19.67 -12.79
C VAL A 398 -4.53 -21.02 -12.34
N ARG A 399 -4.54 -21.34 -11.07
CA ARG A 399 -4.08 -22.62 -10.54
C ARG A 399 -4.87 -23.81 -11.08
N GLN A 400 -6.18 -23.68 -11.16
CA GLN A 400 -7.09 -24.77 -11.49
C GLN A 400 -7.39 -24.90 -12.98
N GLU A 401 -7.61 -23.76 -13.68
CA GLU A 401 -8.19 -23.76 -15.03
C GLU A 401 -7.17 -23.31 -16.09
N PHE A 402 -6.54 -22.14 -15.92
CA PHE A 402 -5.83 -21.47 -17.00
C PHE A 402 -4.38 -21.92 -17.12
N TRP A 403 -3.71 -22.08 -16.01
CA TRP A 403 -2.40 -22.74 -16.00
C TRP A 403 -2.56 -24.23 -15.64
N GLY A 404 -3.37 -24.57 -14.65
CA GLY A 404 -3.78 -25.93 -14.35
C GLY A 404 -2.77 -26.74 -13.54
N TYR A 405 -1.77 -26.10 -12.91
CA TYR A 405 -0.77 -26.81 -12.10
C TYR A 405 -1.33 -27.36 -10.77
N ALA A 406 -2.55 -26.98 -10.39
CA ALA A 406 -3.27 -27.47 -9.23
C ALA A 406 -4.76 -27.73 -9.57
N ALA A 407 -5.04 -28.41 -10.69
CA ALA A 407 -6.39 -28.64 -11.22
C ALA A 407 -7.35 -29.31 -10.23
N ASP A 408 -6.84 -30.20 -9.38
CA ASP A 408 -7.63 -30.94 -8.38
C ASP A 408 -7.70 -30.26 -7.00
N GLU A 409 -7.20 -29.04 -6.88
CA GLU A 409 -7.17 -28.28 -5.62
C GLU A 409 -8.57 -28.09 -5.04
N LYS A 410 -8.72 -28.42 -3.75
CA LYS A 410 -9.97 -28.24 -2.97
C LYS A 410 -9.65 -27.57 -1.65
N LEU A 411 -9.41 -26.27 -1.68
CA LEU A 411 -9.07 -25.49 -0.50
C LEU A 411 -10.31 -24.79 0.06
N SER A 412 -10.41 -24.79 1.38
CA SER A 412 -11.40 -23.98 2.08
C SER A 412 -11.00 -22.48 2.01
N HIS A 413 -11.93 -21.60 2.31
CA HIS A 413 -11.64 -20.15 2.40
C HIS A 413 -10.52 -19.86 3.42
N THR A 414 -10.50 -20.58 4.55
CA THR A 414 -9.42 -20.46 5.55
C THR A 414 -8.06 -20.94 5.00
N ASP A 415 -8.04 -21.99 4.17
CA ASP A 415 -6.81 -22.47 3.55
C ASP A 415 -6.27 -21.45 2.53
N LEU A 416 -7.15 -20.76 1.79
CA LEU A 416 -6.76 -19.68 0.89
C LEU A 416 -6.14 -18.50 1.66
N ILE A 417 -6.77 -18.04 2.74
CA ILE A 417 -6.25 -16.96 3.59
C ILE A 417 -4.89 -17.34 4.23
N THR A 418 -4.71 -18.62 4.57
CA THR A 418 -3.44 -19.12 5.15
C THR A 418 -2.42 -19.59 4.11
N GLU A 419 -2.65 -19.27 2.84
CA GLU A 419 -1.73 -19.49 1.71
C GLU A 419 -1.29 -20.97 1.54
N LYS A 420 -2.20 -21.93 1.76
CA LYS A 420 -1.92 -23.36 1.60
C LYS A 420 -1.97 -23.87 0.16
N TYR A 421 -2.11 -22.98 -0.78
CA TYR A 421 -2.10 -23.29 -2.20
C TYR A 421 -0.66 -23.44 -2.73
N GLN A 422 -0.52 -24.17 -3.84
CA GLN A 422 0.74 -24.23 -4.59
C GLN A 422 0.97 -22.93 -5.37
N GLY A 423 2.24 -22.53 -5.48
CA GLY A 423 2.63 -21.29 -6.18
C GLY A 423 2.38 -20.03 -5.35
N ILE A 424 2.70 -18.89 -5.93
CA ILE A 424 2.55 -17.57 -5.28
C ILE A 424 2.12 -16.50 -6.30
N ARG A 425 1.57 -15.39 -5.78
CA ARG A 425 1.24 -14.18 -6.56
C ARG A 425 1.96 -12.94 -6.02
N PRO A 426 3.30 -12.87 -6.13
CA PRO A 426 4.05 -11.73 -5.61
C PRO A 426 3.72 -10.45 -6.40
N ALA A 427 3.75 -9.30 -5.72
CA ALA A 427 3.37 -8.03 -6.31
C ALA A 427 4.47 -6.96 -6.13
N PRO A 428 4.75 -6.13 -7.16
CA PRO A 428 5.64 -4.98 -7.02
C PRO A 428 5.15 -4.00 -5.96
N GLY A 429 6.04 -3.66 -5.01
CA GLY A 429 5.74 -2.85 -3.83
C GLY A 429 5.48 -3.65 -2.55
N TYR A 430 5.45 -4.99 -2.63
CA TYR A 430 5.29 -5.89 -1.49
C TYR A 430 6.64 -6.47 -1.02
N PRO A 431 6.70 -7.09 0.16
CA PRO A 431 7.97 -7.46 0.79
C PRO A 431 8.92 -8.32 -0.05
N ALA A 432 8.41 -9.21 -0.93
CA ALA A 432 9.26 -10.05 -1.78
C ALA A 432 9.72 -9.34 -3.08
N CYS A 433 9.03 -8.29 -3.49
CA CYS A 433 9.30 -7.50 -4.70
C CYS A 433 9.08 -6.00 -4.39
N PRO A 434 9.96 -5.34 -3.59
CA PRO A 434 9.68 -4.02 -3.04
C PRO A 434 9.69 -2.89 -4.06
N ASP A 435 10.25 -3.08 -5.26
CA ASP A 435 10.33 -2.05 -6.29
C ASP A 435 9.02 -1.89 -7.06
N HIS A 436 8.35 -0.75 -6.88
CA HIS A 436 7.15 -0.39 -7.62
C HIS A 436 7.41 -0.13 -9.11
N SER A 437 8.65 0.17 -9.50
CA SER A 437 9.00 0.51 -10.88
C SER A 437 8.99 -0.69 -11.85
N GLU A 438 8.66 -1.89 -11.36
CA GLU A 438 8.35 -3.06 -12.20
C GLU A 438 6.90 -3.02 -12.76
N LYS A 439 5.99 -2.21 -12.17
CA LYS A 439 4.60 -2.13 -12.64
C LYS A 439 4.44 -1.64 -14.09
N PRO A 440 5.17 -0.63 -14.59
CA PRO A 440 5.06 -0.23 -15.99
C PRO A 440 5.30 -1.36 -16.99
N ALA A 441 6.32 -2.21 -16.76
CA ALA A 441 6.59 -3.37 -17.60
C ALA A 441 5.43 -4.38 -17.54
N LEU A 442 4.96 -4.71 -16.33
CA LEU A 442 3.79 -5.59 -16.12
C LEU A 442 2.54 -5.04 -16.81
N PHE A 443 2.25 -3.74 -16.68
CA PHE A 443 1.10 -3.10 -17.32
C PHE A 443 1.20 -3.10 -18.85
N SER A 444 2.40 -2.93 -19.38
CA SER A 444 2.67 -3.04 -20.82
C SER A 444 2.44 -4.46 -21.33
N LEU A 445 3.01 -5.47 -20.67
CA LEU A 445 2.83 -6.89 -20.98
C LEU A 445 1.36 -7.31 -21.01
N LEU A 446 0.58 -6.82 -20.06
CA LEU A 446 -0.85 -7.12 -19.94
C LEU A 446 -1.73 -6.24 -20.84
N ALA A 447 -1.16 -5.23 -21.52
CA ALA A 447 -1.94 -4.14 -22.12
C ALA A 447 -3.04 -3.65 -21.14
N ALA A 448 -2.67 -3.43 -19.88
CA ALA A 448 -3.60 -3.25 -18.78
C ALA A 448 -4.54 -2.06 -18.99
N HIS A 449 -4.01 -0.92 -19.50
CA HIS A 449 -4.83 0.24 -19.82
C HIS A 449 -5.93 -0.09 -20.84
N GLN A 450 -5.58 -0.78 -21.95
CA GLN A 450 -6.53 -1.13 -23.00
C GLN A 450 -7.57 -2.15 -22.55
N ASN A 451 -7.15 -3.11 -21.72
CA ASN A 451 -8.01 -4.22 -21.29
C ASN A 451 -8.88 -3.90 -20.07
N THR A 452 -8.43 -3.00 -19.20
CA THR A 452 -9.14 -2.71 -17.93
C THR A 452 -9.44 -1.24 -17.72
N GLY A 453 -8.77 -0.33 -18.45
CA GLY A 453 -8.80 1.10 -18.22
C GLY A 453 -7.94 1.57 -17.02
N MET A 454 -7.20 0.66 -16.37
CA MET A 454 -6.33 1.01 -15.26
C MET A 454 -5.13 1.82 -15.74
N GLU A 455 -4.70 2.77 -14.90
CA GLU A 455 -3.53 3.61 -15.14
C GLU A 455 -2.56 3.57 -13.95
N LEU A 456 -1.33 3.98 -14.18
CA LEU A 456 -0.33 4.20 -13.15
C LEU A 456 -0.07 5.69 -12.99
N THR A 457 0.00 6.16 -11.74
CA THR A 457 0.50 7.50 -11.43
C THR A 457 2.02 7.55 -11.61
N GLU A 458 2.60 8.74 -11.57
CA GLU A 458 4.06 8.92 -11.59
C GLU A 458 4.78 8.25 -10.41
N GLY A 459 4.08 7.98 -9.29
CA GLY A 459 4.56 7.21 -8.14
C GLY A 459 4.27 5.70 -8.25
N PHE A 460 3.76 5.23 -9.40
CA PHE A 460 3.35 3.84 -9.64
C PHE A 460 2.18 3.35 -8.78
N ALA A 461 1.36 4.24 -8.24
CA ALA A 461 0.06 3.87 -7.69
C ALA A 461 -0.91 3.57 -8.83
N MET A 462 -1.81 2.62 -8.59
CA MET A 462 -2.82 2.22 -9.57
C MET A 462 -4.07 3.09 -9.44
N THR A 463 -4.66 3.47 -10.57
CA THR A 463 -5.98 4.10 -10.63
C THR A 463 -6.93 3.23 -11.46
N PRO A 464 -8.16 2.96 -10.96
CA PRO A 464 -8.72 3.33 -9.64
C PRO A 464 -7.92 2.78 -8.46
N ALA A 465 -8.08 3.37 -7.25
CA ALA A 465 -7.31 2.97 -6.06
C ALA A 465 -7.56 1.52 -5.63
N ALA A 466 -8.81 1.04 -5.70
CA ALA A 466 -9.18 -0.34 -5.41
C ALA A 466 -8.71 -1.29 -6.52
N SER A 467 -7.42 -1.55 -6.58
CA SER A 467 -6.75 -2.32 -7.63
C SER A 467 -5.58 -3.14 -7.07
N VAL A 468 -5.34 -4.30 -7.68
CA VAL A 468 -4.22 -5.20 -7.34
C VAL A 468 -3.54 -5.64 -8.63
N SER A 469 -2.21 -5.70 -8.64
CA SER A 469 -1.43 -6.26 -9.75
C SER A 469 -0.23 -7.03 -9.23
N GLY A 470 0.19 -8.06 -9.95
CA GLY A 470 1.32 -8.89 -9.54
C GLY A 470 1.66 -9.95 -10.58
N TYR A 471 2.54 -10.84 -10.18
CA TYR A 471 3.00 -11.97 -10.99
C TYR A 471 2.38 -13.28 -10.50
N TYR A 472 2.43 -14.33 -11.32
CA TYR A 472 2.13 -15.70 -10.93
C TYR A 472 3.37 -16.56 -11.14
N ILE A 473 3.76 -17.30 -10.10
CA ILE A 473 4.86 -18.27 -10.10
C ILE A 473 4.29 -19.59 -9.61
N GLY A 474 4.31 -20.65 -10.45
CA GLY A 474 3.61 -21.91 -10.21
C GLY A 474 4.41 -22.99 -9.50
N HIS A 475 5.71 -22.78 -9.22
CA HIS A 475 6.58 -23.80 -8.63
C HIS A 475 6.07 -24.25 -7.23
N PRO A 476 6.06 -25.56 -6.91
CA PRO A 476 5.52 -26.05 -5.62
C PRO A 476 6.31 -25.60 -4.40
N GLU A 477 7.61 -25.29 -4.52
CA GLU A 477 8.43 -24.75 -3.44
C GLU A 477 8.35 -23.21 -3.32
N ALA A 478 7.63 -22.54 -4.24
CA ALA A 478 7.50 -21.11 -4.20
C ALA A 478 6.80 -20.66 -2.91
N ARG A 479 7.36 -19.66 -2.24
CA ARG A 479 6.83 -19.11 -0.99
C ARG A 479 7.11 -17.62 -0.88
N TYR A 480 6.28 -16.92 -0.14
CA TYR A 480 6.51 -15.51 0.18
C TYR A 480 7.66 -15.34 1.16
N PHE A 481 8.38 -14.23 1.04
CA PHE A 481 9.47 -13.83 1.93
C PHE A 481 9.63 -12.31 1.93
N GLY A 482 10.33 -11.78 2.94
CA GLY A 482 10.66 -10.35 3.00
C GLY A 482 12.06 -10.07 2.48
N MET A 483 12.23 -8.97 1.73
CA MET A 483 13.53 -8.60 1.15
C MET A 483 14.49 -8.00 2.19
N SER A 484 14.04 -7.40 3.25
CA SER A 484 14.91 -6.80 4.27
C SER A 484 15.87 -5.73 3.69
N LYS A 485 17.14 -5.63 4.19
CA LYS A 485 18.13 -4.65 3.77
C LYS A 485 18.98 -5.14 2.61
N LEU A 486 19.37 -4.21 1.73
CA LEU A 486 20.17 -4.41 0.53
C LEU A 486 21.52 -3.70 0.67
N ALA A 487 22.59 -4.38 0.30
CA ALA A 487 23.93 -3.78 0.21
C ALA A 487 24.09 -3.01 -1.11
N LYS A 488 25.07 -2.13 -1.17
CA LYS A 488 25.31 -1.25 -2.31
C LYS A 488 25.62 -2.03 -3.59
N ASP A 489 26.37 -3.11 -3.49
CA ASP A 489 26.74 -3.99 -4.62
C ASP A 489 25.52 -4.56 -5.35
N GLN A 490 24.48 -4.95 -4.61
CA GLN A 490 23.23 -5.41 -5.24
C GLN A 490 22.46 -4.27 -5.90
N VAL A 491 22.41 -3.09 -5.29
CA VAL A 491 21.70 -1.95 -5.88
C VAL A 491 22.41 -1.49 -7.17
N GLU A 492 23.74 -1.52 -7.21
CA GLU A 492 24.54 -1.28 -8.41
C GLU A 492 24.28 -2.35 -9.50
N ASP A 493 24.26 -3.63 -9.11
CA ASP A 493 23.94 -4.74 -10.03
C ASP A 493 22.51 -4.62 -10.57
N TYR A 494 21.54 -4.29 -9.72
CA TYR A 494 20.14 -4.08 -10.10
C TYR A 494 19.97 -2.91 -11.07
N ALA A 495 20.60 -1.76 -10.76
CA ALA A 495 20.59 -0.59 -11.64
C ALA A 495 21.14 -0.92 -13.02
N ARG A 496 22.27 -1.65 -13.08
CA ARG A 496 22.88 -2.12 -14.35
C ARG A 496 21.95 -3.05 -15.13
N ARG A 497 21.33 -4.05 -14.47
CA ARG A 497 20.42 -5.01 -15.12
C ARG A 497 19.17 -4.31 -15.67
N LYS A 498 18.64 -3.37 -14.91
CA LYS A 498 17.45 -2.60 -15.28
C LYS A 498 17.72 -1.45 -16.26
N GLY A 499 19.00 -1.13 -16.51
CA GLY A 499 19.39 -0.06 -17.43
C GLY A 499 19.12 1.35 -16.93
N VAL A 500 19.16 1.56 -15.61
CA VAL A 500 18.98 2.87 -14.96
C VAL A 500 20.24 3.29 -14.20
N ASP A 501 20.35 4.57 -13.86
CA ASP A 501 21.45 5.02 -13.01
C ASP A 501 21.28 4.58 -11.54
N LEU A 502 22.39 4.56 -10.80
CA LEU A 502 22.40 4.14 -9.41
C LEU A 502 21.48 5.02 -8.53
N ALA A 503 21.49 6.32 -8.75
CA ALA A 503 20.70 7.26 -7.95
C ALA A 503 19.19 6.99 -8.11
N GLN A 504 18.75 6.62 -9.31
CA GLN A 504 17.37 6.24 -9.57
C GLN A 504 17.01 4.91 -8.89
N ALA A 505 17.86 3.89 -8.95
CA ALA A 505 17.65 2.63 -8.25
C ALA A 505 17.62 2.83 -6.72
N GLU A 506 18.55 3.62 -6.18
CA GLU A 506 18.56 4.01 -4.77
C GLU A 506 17.29 4.76 -4.33
N LYS A 507 16.72 5.57 -5.22
CA LYS A 507 15.45 6.26 -4.95
C LYS A 507 14.30 5.26 -4.85
N TRP A 508 14.18 4.33 -5.78
CA TRP A 508 13.10 3.33 -5.76
C TRP A 508 13.20 2.34 -4.59
N LEU A 509 14.44 2.00 -4.20
CA LEU A 509 14.72 1.03 -3.14
C LEU A 509 15.01 1.67 -1.78
N ALA A 510 14.77 2.97 -1.63
CA ALA A 510 15.15 3.76 -0.46
C ALA A 510 14.87 3.13 0.92
N PRO A 511 13.69 2.53 1.18
CA PRO A 511 13.39 1.90 2.46
C PRO A 511 14.20 0.63 2.74
N ASN A 512 14.67 -0.01 1.67
CA ASN A 512 15.40 -1.27 1.75
C ASN A 512 16.92 -1.08 1.77
N LEU A 513 17.44 0.14 1.59
CA LEU A 513 18.89 0.36 1.62
C LEU A 513 19.47 0.05 3.01
N GLY A 514 20.54 -0.74 3.05
CA GLY A 514 21.36 -1.03 4.22
C GLY A 514 22.54 -0.05 4.38
N TYR A 515 22.59 1.01 3.59
CA TYR A 515 23.66 2.02 3.59
C TYR A 515 23.07 3.43 3.36
N GLN A 516 23.89 4.46 3.61
CA GLN A 516 23.50 5.84 3.36
C GLN A 516 23.81 6.25 1.92
N ARG A 517 22.85 6.89 1.23
CA ARG A 517 23.06 7.45 -0.13
C ARG A 517 24.17 8.50 -0.11
N GLY A 518 24.98 8.54 -1.15
CA GLY A 518 25.98 9.58 -1.34
C GLY A 518 27.27 9.41 -0.52
N ARG A 519 27.53 8.24 0.04
CA ARG A 519 28.83 7.86 0.61
C ARG A 519 29.56 6.84 -0.23
#